data_ba9ba7bdaba5642030b76a99e3ca1f62
#
_entry.id   ba9ba7bdaba5642030b76a99e3ca1f62
#
_cell.length_a   1.000
_cell.length_b   1.000
_cell.length_c   1.000
_cell.angle_alpha   90.00
_cell.angle_beta   90.00
_cell.angle_gamma   90.00
#
_symmetry.space_group_name_H-M   'P 1'
#
loop_
_entity.id
_entity.type
_entity.pdbx_description
1 polymer ?
#
loop_
_entity_poly.entity_id
_entity_poly.type
_entity_poly.pdbx_seq_one_letter_code
_entity_poly.pdbx_strand_id
1 'polypeptide(L)'
;LVDRVRLSAHLAVPHGRDVLYIVEERAPGAPALVTGVDVRLPMHLTASGRAILAALPRPQVRALFPDRDAFVHRIEADSEIDRYSKLRAELDATLTRGYALERGSITPGFSSVAVPVLDHRQWPVAAIAVTFRDAEVPVDRLAGLALEVREACTRLSTRIHGRSR
;
A
#
# COMPACT_ATOMS: atom_id res chain seq x y z
N LEU A 1 -10.04 4.00 12.02
CA LEU A 1 -8.94 4.73 11.37
C LEU A 1 -9.45 6.02 10.72
N VAL A 2 -10.40 5.93 9.80
CA VAL A 2 -10.92 7.08 9.03
C VAL A 2 -11.40 8.21 9.95
N ASP A 3 -12.16 7.92 10.98
CA ASP A 3 -12.66 8.92 11.94
C ASP A 3 -11.54 9.69 12.66
N ARG A 4 -10.40 9.02 12.89
CA ARG A 4 -9.24 9.61 13.57
C ARG A 4 -8.40 10.47 12.63
N VAL A 5 -8.09 9.94 11.46
CA VAL A 5 -7.19 10.62 10.50
C VAL A 5 -7.92 11.57 9.55
N ARG A 6 -9.23 11.41 9.40
CA ARG A 6 -10.10 12.19 8.50
C ARG A 6 -9.71 12.06 7.03
N LEU A 7 -9.10 10.93 6.66
CA LEU A 7 -8.69 10.57 5.32
C LEU A 7 -9.32 9.23 4.92
N SER A 8 -9.55 9.04 3.64
CA SER A 8 -10.10 7.79 3.11
C SER A 8 -9.09 6.64 3.26
N ALA A 9 -9.58 5.49 3.69
CA ALA A 9 -8.77 4.30 3.90
C ALA A 9 -9.26 3.14 3.02
N HIS A 10 -8.32 2.28 2.68
CA HIS A 10 -8.54 1.12 1.82
C HIS A 10 -7.84 -0.09 2.39
N LEU A 11 -8.49 -1.25 2.28
CA LEU A 11 -7.88 -2.56 2.54
C LEU A 11 -7.69 -3.29 1.22
N ALA A 12 -6.47 -3.71 0.96
CA ALA A 12 -6.11 -4.45 -0.25
C ALA A 12 -5.47 -5.80 0.11
N VAL A 13 -5.71 -6.79 -0.74
CA VAL A 13 -5.09 -8.12 -0.62
C VAL A 13 -4.25 -8.41 -1.86
N PRO A 14 -3.18 -9.23 -1.75
CA PRO A 14 -2.38 -9.61 -2.90
C PRO A 14 -3.17 -10.50 -3.86
N HIS A 15 -2.98 -10.27 -5.15
CA HIS A 15 -3.57 -11.05 -6.23
C HIS A 15 -2.60 -11.13 -7.41
N GLY A 16 -1.74 -12.16 -7.45
CA GLY A 16 -0.65 -12.22 -8.42
C GLY A 16 0.32 -11.05 -8.23
N ARG A 17 0.55 -10.28 -9.29
CA ARG A 17 1.33 -9.02 -9.27
C ARG A 17 0.50 -7.78 -9.00
N ASP A 18 -0.79 -7.96 -8.73
CA ASP A 18 -1.72 -6.89 -8.41
C ASP A 18 -2.12 -6.92 -6.94
N VAL A 19 -2.69 -5.83 -6.47
CA VAL A 19 -3.52 -5.78 -5.29
C VAL A 19 -4.98 -5.69 -5.71
N LEU A 20 -5.85 -6.36 -4.95
CA LEU A 20 -7.30 -6.25 -5.06
C LEU A 20 -7.82 -5.49 -3.86
N TYR A 21 -8.52 -4.39 -4.09
CA TYR A 21 -9.15 -3.61 -3.04
C TYR A 21 -10.47 -4.25 -2.62
N ILE A 22 -10.59 -4.63 -1.36
CA ILE A 22 -11.76 -5.34 -0.82
C ILE A 22 -12.59 -4.50 0.15
N VAL A 23 -12.03 -3.43 0.70
CA VAL A 23 -12.74 -2.47 1.56
C VAL A 23 -12.31 -1.07 1.20
N GLU A 24 -13.29 -0.17 1.10
CA GLU A 24 -13.09 1.26 0.99
C GLU A 24 -13.94 1.94 2.07
N GLU A 25 -13.32 2.81 2.86
CA GLU A 25 -14.02 3.68 3.79
C GLU A 25 -13.62 5.13 3.48
N ARG A 26 -14.58 5.90 2.95
CA ARG A 26 -14.34 7.29 2.57
C ARG A 26 -14.47 8.21 3.77
N ALA A 27 -13.58 9.18 3.85
CA ALA A 27 -13.77 10.31 4.75
C ALA A 27 -14.93 11.19 4.25
N PRO A 28 -15.70 11.79 5.17
CA PRO A 28 -16.79 12.71 4.78
C PRO A 28 -16.27 13.83 3.86
N GLY A 29 -16.95 14.04 2.73
CA GLY A 29 -16.58 15.04 1.74
C GLY A 29 -15.39 14.72 0.84
N ALA A 30 -14.76 13.53 1.00
CA ALA A 30 -13.66 13.11 0.16
C ALA A 30 -14.14 12.74 -1.26
N PRO A 31 -13.34 13.02 -2.31
CA PRO A 31 -13.65 12.62 -3.66
C PRO A 31 -13.62 11.10 -3.82
N ALA A 32 -14.34 10.59 -4.83
CA ALA A 32 -14.19 9.22 -5.26
C ALA A 32 -12.78 9.00 -5.84
N LEU A 33 -12.11 7.95 -5.41
CA LEU A 33 -10.78 7.56 -5.88
C LEU A 33 -10.88 6.37 -6.85
N VAL A 34 -9.81 6.14 -7.61
CA VAL A 34 -9.68 4.98 -8.51
C VAL A 34 -9.64 3.66 -7.74
N THR A 35 -9.30 3.71 -6.45
CA THR A 35 -9.11 2.58 -5.54
C THR A 35 -10.42 2.08 -4.91
N GLY A 36 -11.50 2.01 -5.67
CA GLY A 36 -12.78 1.45 -5.21
C GLY A 36 -12.74 -0.07 -5.02
N VAL A 37 -13.76 -0.61 -4.33
CA VAL A 37 -13.91 -2.06 -4.13
C VAL A 37 -13.93 -2.80 -5.46
N ASP A 38 -13.32 -3.99 -5.51
CA ASP A 38 -13.13 -4.84 -6.68
C ASP A 38 -12.16 -4.30 -7.76
N VAL A 39 -11.50 -3.18 -7.50
CA VAL A 39 -10.47 -2.66 -8.40
C VAL A 39 -9.15 -3.39 -8.16
N ARG A 40 -8.49 -3.78 -9.24
CA ARG A 40 -7.12 -4.31 -9.26
C ARG A 40 -6.14 -3.26 -9.74
N LEU A 41 -5.04 -3.12 -9.04
CA LEU A 41 -3.95 -2.22 -9.42
C LEU A 41 -2.59 -2.91 -9.26
N PRO A 42 -1.59 -2.57 -10.10
CA PRO A 42 -0.26 -3.16 -10.01
C PRO A 42 0.41 -2.91 -8.66
N MET A 43 1.00 -3.95 -8.06
CA MET A 43 1.67 -3.85 -6.76
C MET A 43 2.81 -2.83 -6.74
N HIS A 44 3.59 -2.77 -7.81
CA HIS A 44 4.75 -1.88 -7.85
C HIS A 44 4.39 -0.39 -7.94
N LEU A 45 3.17 -0.07 -8.34
CA LEU A 45 2.67 1.30 -8.49
C LEU A 45 1.87 1.81 -7.28
N THR A 46 1.39 0.92 -6.41
CA THR A 46 0.53 1.28 -5.28
C THR A 46 1.29 1.26 -3.96
N ALA A 47 0.93 2.11 -3.03
CA ALA A 47 1.46 2.05 -1.67
C ALA A 47 1.12 0.71 -1.00
N SER A 48 -0.11 0.22 -1.15
CA SER A 48 -0.55 -1.08 -0.62
C SER A 48 0.31 -2.22 -1.16
N GLY A 49 0.54 -2.26 -2.47
CA GLY A 49 1.38 -3.28 -3.09
C GLY A 49 2.84 -3.20 -2.66
N ARG A 50 3.41 -2.00 -2.59
CA ARG A 50 4.78 -1.79 -2.09
C ARG A 50 4.93 -2.23 -0.64
N ALA A 51 3.94 -1.97 0.22
CA ALA A 51 3.94 -2.43 1.61
C ALA A 51 3.96 -3.96 1.70
N ILE A 52 3.15 -4.65 0.90
CA ILE A 52 3.12 -6.12 0.83
C ILE A 52 4.45 -6.65 0.30
N LEU A 53 4.93 -6.13 -0.82
CA LEU A 53 6.18 -6.57 -1.44
C LEU A 53 7.39 -6.36 -0.52
N ALA A 54 7.46 -5.25 0.20
CA ALA A 54 8.54 -4.98 1.16
C ALA A 54 8.57 -5.99 2.31
N ALA A 55 7.42 -6.52 2.71
CA ALA A 55 7.29 -7.52 3.77
C ALA A 55 7.53 -8.97 3.29
N LEU A 56 7.51 -9.21 1.96
CA LEU A 56 7.82 -10.52 1.39
C LEU A 56 9.34 -10.80 1.41
N PRO A 57 9.74 -12.07 1.50
CA PRO A 57 11.14 -12.46 1.26
C PRO A 57 11.59 -12.04 -0.15
N ARG A 58 12.85 -11.63 -0.30
CA ARG A 58 13.41 -11.20 -1.60
C ARG A 58 13.20 -12.22 -2.74
N PRO A 59 13.38 -13.55 -2.53
CA PRO A 59 13.12 -14.53 -3.59
C PRO A 59 11.67 -14.54 -4.08
N GLN A 60 10.69 -14.26 -3.19
CA GLN A 60 9.29 -14.18 -3.55
C GLN A 60 9.00 -12.96 -4.43
N VAL A 61 9.58 -11.82 -4.08
CA VAL A 61 9.49 -10.61 -4.90
C VAL A 61 10.11 -10.84 -6.27
N ARG A 62 11.28 -11.47 -6.32
CA ARG A 62 11.96 -11.79 -7.58
C ARG A 62 11.16 -12.74 -8.46
N ALA A 63 10.47 -13.71 -7.86
CA ALA A 63 9.60 -14.62 -8.59
C ALA A 63 8.39 -13.92 -9.21
N LEU A 64 7.84 -12.91 -8.54
CA LEU A 64 6.74 -12.08 -9.06
C LEU A 64 7.20 -11.16 -10.21
N PHE A 65 8.42 -10.67 -10.17
CA PHE A 65 8.99 -9.72 -11.13
C PHE A 65 10.27 -10.29 -11.75
N PRO A 66 10.17 -11.34 -12.59
CA PRO A 66 11.32 -12.04 -13.14
C PRO A 66 12.04 -11.25 -14.24
N ASP A 67 11.32 -10.40 -14.96
CA ASP A 67 11.81 -9.60 -16.09
C ASP A 67 11.07 -8.28 -16.22
N ARG A 68 11.39 -7.50 -17.26
CA ARG A 68 10.77 -6.19 -17.51
C ARG A 68 9.29 -6.28 -17.89
N ASP A 69 8.86 -7.37 -18.50
CA ASP A 69 7.47 -7.55 -18.94
C ASP A 69 6.51 -7.66 -17.75
N ALA A 70 7.03 -8.00 -16.56
CA ALA A 70 6.25 -8.00 -15.33
C ALA A 70 5.85 -6.59 -14.85
N PHE A 71 6.51 -5.53 -15.34
CA PHE A 71 6.25 -4.15 -14.96
C PHE A 71 5.27 -3.51 -15.96
N VAL A 72 3.99 -3.55 -15.61
CA VAL A 72 2.94 -2.91 -16.41
C VAL A 72 3.03 -1.40 -16.27
N HIS A 73 3.11 -0.68 -17.39
CA HIS A 73 2.99 0.76 -17.41
C HIS A 73 1.52 1.15 -17.60
N ARG A 74 0.99 1.92 -16.69
CA ARG A 74 -0.25 2.65 -16.95
C ARG A 74 0.09 3.85 -17.80
N ILE A 75 -0.69 4.06 -18.87
CA ILE A 75 -0.41 5.02 -19.94
C ILE A 75 -0.26 6.47 -19.45
N GLU A 76 -0.75 6.79 -18.25
CA GLU A 76 -0.76 8.15 -17.73
C GLU A 76 0.17 8.36 -16.52
N ALA A 77 0.76 7.31 -15.99
CA ALA A 77 1.69 7.42 -14.88
C ALA A 77 3.12 7.29 -15.38
N ASP A 78 3.85 8.35 -15.27
CA ASP A 78 5.31 8.36 -15.44
C ASP A 78 5.93 7.62 -14.26
N SER A 79 5.69 6.29 -14.21
CA SER A 79 6.20 5.46 -13.15
C SER A 79 7.68 5.23 -13.36
N GLU A 80 8.47 5.75 -12.43
CA GLU A 80 9.92 5.51 -12.43
C GLU A 80 10.28 4.03 -12.17
N ILE A 81 9.34 3.21 -11.67
CA ILE A 81 9.56 1.80 -11.32
C ILE A 81 9.19 0.92 -12.51
N ASP A 82 10.14 0.75 -13.42
CA ASP A 82 10.01 -0.01 -14.66
C ASP A 82 10.89 -1.27 -14.70
N ARG A 83 11.62 -1.56 -13.64
CA ARG A 83 12.56 -2.67 -13.54
C ARG A 83 12.81 -3.10 -12.10
N TYR A 84 13.31 -4.32 -11.93
CA TYR A 84 13.54 -4.91 -10.60
C TYR A 84 14.49 -4.10 -9.72
N SER A 85 15.57 -3.54 -10.26
CA SER A 85 16.51 -2.75 -9.47
C SER A 85 15.88 -1.51 -8.87
N LYS A 86 15.00 -0.83 -9.58
CA LYS A 86 14.25 0.32 -9.08
C LYS A 86 13.19 -0.11 -8.06
N LEU A 87 12.48 -1.22 -8.31
CA LEU A 87 11.55 -1.78 -7.34
C LEU A 87 12.28 -2.14 -6.05
N ARG A 88 13.42 -2.82 -6.15
CA ARG A 88 14.21 -3.20 -4.96
C ARG A 88 14.65 -1.98 -4.15
N ALA A 89 15.11 -0.94 -4.81
CA ALA A 89 15.49 0.31 -4.14
C ALA A 89 14.29 0.94 -3.39
N GLU A 90 13.11 0.96 -3.98
CA GLU A 90 11.91 1.48 -3.32
C GLU A 90 11.46 0.59 -2.15
N LEU A 91 11.55 -0.74 -2.29
CA LEU A 91 11.21 -1.66 -1.18
C LEU A 91 12.20 -1.53 -0.02
N ASP A 92 13.49 -1.36 -0.30
CA ASP A 92 14.50 -1.10 0.73
C ASP A 92 14.26 0.23 1.44
N ALA A 93 13.89 1.28 0.69
CA ALA A 93 13.50 2.57 1.26
C ALA A 93 12.23 2.44 2.12
N THR A 94 11.25 1.64 1.69
CA THR A 94 10.03 1.34 2.45
C THR A 94 10.36 0.66 3.78
N LEU A 95 11.25 -0.32 3.79
CA LEU A 95 11.69 -0.99 5.01
C LEU A 95 12.41 -0.03 5.97
N THR A 96 13.30 0.82 5.45
CA THR A 96 14.01 1.81 6.25
C THR A 96 13.08 2.86 6.84
N ARG A 97 12.15 3.35 6.04
CA ARG A 97 11.15 4.35 6.46
C ARG A 97 10.10 3.78 7.41
N GLY A 98 9.79 2.48 7.27
CA GLY A 98 8.81 1.77 8.06
C GLY A 98 7.38 1.83 7.52
N TYR A 99 7.17 2.42 6.36
CA TYR A 99 5.89 2.46 5.64
C TYR A 99 6.10 2.66 4.15
N ALA A 100 5.16 2.21 3.34
CA ALA A 100 5.16 2.47 1.91
C ALA A 100 4.56 3.84 1.61
N LEU A 101 5.14 4.51 0.63
CA LEU A 101 4.69 5.81 0.14
C LEU A 101 4.57 5.75 -1.38
N GLU A 102 3.47 6.25 -1.91
CA GLU A 102 3.24 6.43 -3.33
C GLU A 102 2.80 7.86 -3.58
N ARG A 103 3.35 8.50 -4.61
CA ARG A 103 3.05 9.89 -4.96
C ARG A 103 2.71 9.99 -6.44
N GLY A 104 1.42 10.19 -6.74
CA GLY A 104 0.96 10.49 -8.09
C GLY A 104 1.05 9.36 -9.11
N SER A 105 1.54 8.16 -8.75
CA SER A 105 1.65 7.03 -9.69
C SER A 105 0.29 6.44 -10.05
N ILE A 106 -0.71 6.60 -9.23
CA ILE A 106 -2.08 6.12 -9.45
C ILE A 106 -2.98 7.28 -9.87
N THR A 107 -2.99 8.35 -9.08
CA THR A 107 -3.80 9.54 -9.34
C THR A 107 -2.93 10.78 -9.15
N PRO A 108 -2.68 11.55 -10.22
CA PRO A 108 -1.91 12.80 -10.10
C PRO A 108 -2.49 13.71 -9.01
N GLY A 109 -1.62 14.30 -8.18
CA GLY A 109 -1.99 15.18 -7.09
C GLY A 109 -2.43 14.48 -5.80
N PHE A 110 -2.46 13.14 -5.79
CA PHE A 110 -2.76 12.33 -4.62
C PHE A 110 -1.56 11.46 -4.22
N SER A 111 -1.40 11.29 -2.93
CA SER A 111 -0.42 10.39 -2.34
C SER A 111 -1.09 9.37 -1.43
N SER A 112 -0.42 8.25 -1.20
CA SER A 112 -0.90 7.20 -0.30
C SER A 112 0.22 6.71 0.60
N VAL A 113 -0.13 6.46 1.86
CA VAL A 113 0.71 5.79 2.85
C VAL A 113 0.09 4.44 3.19
N ALA A 114 0.89 3.39 3.20
CA ALA A 114 0.42 2.04 3.49
C ALA A 114 1.35 1.28 4.43
N VAL A 115 0.73 0.36 5.19
CA VAL A 115 1.43 -0.56 6.09
C VAL A 115 0.85 -1.96 5.87
N PRO A 116 1.70 -3.02 5.85
CA PRO A 116 1.19 -4.37 5.66
C PRO A 116 0.48 -4.90 6.91
N VAL A 117 -0.51 -5.75 6.68
CA VAL A 117 -1.13 -6.59 7.70
C VAL A 117 -0.46 -7.95 7.64
N LEU A 118 0.17 -8.36 8.73
CA LEU A 118 0.92 -9.61 8.81
C LEU A 118 0.12 -10.69 9.55
N ASP A 119 0.23 -11.93 9.09
CA ASP A 119 -0.30 -13.09 9.81
C ASP A 119 0.64 -13.54 10.94
N HIS A 120 0.30 -14.65 11.62
CA HIS A 120 1.09 -15.21 12.73
C HIS A 120 2.49 -15.69 12.30
N ARG A 121 2.74 -15.89 11.01
CA ARG A 121 4.03 -16.25 10.43
C ARG A 121 4.80 -15.04 9.91
N GLN A 122 4.33 -13.83 10.19
CA GLN A 122 4.88 -12.58 9.67
C GLN A 122 4.77 -12.48 8.14
N TRP A 123 3.82 -13.19 7.54
CA TRP A 123 3.54 -13.12 6.12
C TRP A 123 2.52 -12.02 5.81
N PRO A 124 2.75 -11.17 4.78
CA PRO A 124 1.81 -10.09 4.45
C PRO A 124 0.58 -10.66 3.75
N VAL A 125 -0.55 -10.61 4.42
CA VAL A 125 -1.84 -11.10 3.90
C VAL A 125 -2.72 -10.00 3.35
N ALA A 126 -2.43 -8.75 3.72
CA ALA A 126 -3.15 -7.56 3.26
C ALA A 126 -2.29 -6.31 3.48
N ALA A 127 -2.79 -5.15 3.06
CA ALA A 127 -2.28 -3.85 3.47
C ALA A 127 -3.45 -2.88 3.69
N ILE A 128 -3.27 -1.97 4.64
CA ILE A 128 -4.14 -0.82 4.82
C ILE A 128 -3.41 0.41 4.29
N ALA A 129 -4.09 1.18 3.45
CA ALA A 129 -3.61 2.44 2.92
C ALA A 129 -4.56 3.57 3.27
N VAL A 130 -4.01 4.77 3.44
CA VAL A 130 -4.76 6.02 3.46
C VAL A 130 -4.31 6.86 2.28
N THR A 131 -5.26 7.50 1.61
CA THR A 131 -5.03 8.34 0.44
C THR A 131 -5.48 9.75 0.73
N PHE A 132 -4.69 10.72 0.30
CA PHE A 132 -4.90 12.14 0.56
C PHE A 132 -4.39 12.99 -0.61
N ARG A 133 -4.90 14.20 -0.72
CA ARG A 133 -4.32 15.20 -1.63
C ARG A 133 -2.96 15.65 -1.07
N ASP A 134 -1.99 15.90 -1.96
CA ASP A 134 -0.64 16.28 -1.55
C ASP A 134 -0.61 17.48 -0.60
N ALA A 135 -1.52 18.44 -0.79
CA ALA A 135 -1.64 19.62 0.08
C ALA A 135 -2.24 19.34 1.47
N GLU A 136 -2.92 18.20 1.68
CA GLU A 136 -3.59 17.88 2.95
C GLU A 136 -2.64 17.36 4.02
N VAL A 137 -1.56 16.68 3.62
CA VAL A 137 -0.61 16.06 4.55
C VAL A 137 0.81 16.51 4.23
N PRO A 138 1.38 17.43 5.01
CA PRO A 138 2.77 17.81 4.88
C PRO A 138 3.73 16.64 5.13
N VAL A 139 4.92 16.70 4.54
CA VAL A 139 5.93 15.62 4.61
C VAL A 139 6.28 15.24 6.06
N ASP A 140 6.37 16.21 6.95
CA ASP A 140 6.67 16.01 8.38
C ASP A 140 5.55 15.29 9.16
N ARG A 141 4.35 15.18 8.57
CA ARG A 141 3.21 14.50 9.18
C ARG A 141 3.05 13.04 8.70
N LEU A 142 3.80 12.63 7.68
CA LEU A 142 3.67 11.30 7.07
C LEU A 142 4.01 10.17 8.06
N ALA A 143 5.06 10.32 8.86
CA ALA A 143 5.44 9.32 9.84
C ALA A 143 4.36 9.14 10.94
N GLY A 144 3.75 10.21 11.40
CA GLY A 144 2.63 10.17 12.34
C GLY A 144 1.41 9.50 11.74
N LEU A 145 1.08 9.80 10.48
CA LEU A 145 0.00 9.14 9.76
C LEU A 145 0.26 7.64 9.62
N ALA A 146 1.49 7.24 9.30
CA ALA A 146 1.87 5.83 9.20
C ALA A 146 1.71 5.08 10.52
N LEU A 147 1.93 5.72 11.67
CA LEU A 147 1.67 5.11 12.98
C LEU A 147 0.18 4.80 13.19
N GLU A 148 -0.70 5.70 12.79
CA GLU A 148 -2.15 5.48 12.86
C GLU A 148 -2.58 4.29 11.99
N VAL A 149 -2.04 4.20 10.78
CA VAL A 149 -2.29 3.08 9.87
C VAL A 149 -1.75 1.78 10.48
N ARG A 150 -0.55 1.80 11.07
CA ARG A 150 0.07 0.64 11.72
C ARG A 150 -0.76 0.12 12.88
N GLU A 151 -1.31 1.00 13.71
CA GLU A 151 -2.22 0.59 14.77
C GLU A 151 -3.46 -0.14 14.24
N ALA A 152 -4.03 0.34 13.13
CA ALA A 152 -5.15 -0.33 12.47
C ALA A 152 -4.74 -1.72 11.95
N CYS A 153 -3.55 -1.83 11.32
CA CYS A 153 -3.00 -3.11 10.87
C CYS A 153 -2.80 -4.09 12.02
N THR A 154 -2.25 -3.64 13.14
CA THR A 154 -2.04 -4.48 14.34
C THR A 154 -3.36 -4.99 14.90
N ARG A 155 -4.40 -4.15 14.99
CA ARG A 155 -5.72 -4.58 15.43
C ARG A 155 -6.35 -5.61 14.50
N LEU A 156 -6.19 -5.43 13.19
CA LEU A 156 -6.68 -6.39 12.20
C LEU A 156 -5.92 -7.71 12.27
N SER A 157 -4.59 -7.65 12.34
CA SER A 157 -3.72 -8.81 12.52
C SER A 157 -4.13 -9.65 13.74
N THR A 158 -4.37 -9.02 14.89
CA THR A 158 -4.83 -9.70 16.10
C THR A 158 -6.18 -10.40 15.92
N ARG A 159 -7.08 -9.83 15.14
CA ARG A 159 -8.38 -10.44 14.82
C ARG A 159 -8.26 -11.64 13.89
N ILE A 160 -7.37 -11.57 12.91
CA ILE A 160 -7.11 -12.66 11.95
C ILE A 160 -6.49 -13.86 12.64
N HIS A 161 -5.60 -13.64 13.62
CA HIS A 161 -4.94 -14.72 14.37
C HIS A 161 -5.92 -15.54 15.21
N GLY A 162 -7.17 -15.09 15.37
CA GLY A 162 -8.13 -15.69 16.29
C GLY A 162 -7.69 -15.53 17.74
N ARG A 163 -8.65 -15.45 18.66
CA ARG A 163 -8.35 -15.59 20.08
C ARG A 163 -7.83 -17.01 20.27
N SER A 164 -6.54 -17.16 20.56
CA SER A 164 -6.06 -18.37 21.21
C SER A 164 -6.88 -18.52 22.51
N ARG A 165 -7.72 -19.54 22.56
CA ARG A 165 -8.36 -19.97 23.78
C ARG A 165 -7.32 -20.60 24.69
#